data_90a9a3da1c9d5d084d2e48f697b6677c
#
_entry.id   90a9a3da1c9d5d084d2e48f697b6677c
#
_cell.length_a   1.000
_cell.length_b   1.000
_cell.length_c   1.000
_cell.angle_alpha   90.00
_cell.angle_beta   90.00
_cell.angle_gamma   90.00
#
_symmetry.space_group_name_H-M   'P 1'
#
loop_
_entity.id
_entity.type
_entity.pdbx_description
1 polymer ?
#
loop_
_entity_poly.entity_id
_entity_poly.type
_entity_poly.pdbx_seq_one_letter_code
_entity_poly.pdbx_strand_id
1 'polypeptide(L)'
;MSEFRKSKKMHFIGIGGAGMCGIAEILINLGYEVSGSDLKESDVTKRLAAAGAKIFIGHAPSNIADYNVVITSTAVNMVSNPEVIEARSRRIPIIHRSEMLAELIRLKHGIGVAGTHGKTTTSSMLAHLLWSCGMNPTSVIGGKVLNFGTNARAGEGEYIVFEADESDGSFLKLLPT
;
A
#
# COMPACT_ATOMS: atom_id res chain seq x y z
N MET A 1 5.58 -18.40 -14.48
CA MET A 1 5.76 -17.07 -13.83
C MET A 1 5.11 -16.92 -12.44
N SER A 2 4.34 -17.89 -11.94
CA SER A 2 3.59 -17.76 -10.67
C SER A 2 4.36 -18.15 -9.40
N GLU A 3 5.40 -18.97 -9.47
CA GLU A 3 6.10 -19.46 -8.26
C GLU A 3 7.08 -18.45 -7.64
N PHE A 4 7.67 -17.55 -8.44
CA PHE A 4 8.59 -16.51 -7.93
C PHE A 4 7.90 -15.40 -7.12
N ARG A 5 6.58 -15.23 -7.24
CA ARG A 5 5.80 -14.21 -6.51
C ARG A 5 5.36 -14.64 -5.11
N LYS A 6 5.15 -15.94 -4.88
CA LYS A 6 4.55 -16.47 -3.63
C LYS A 6 5.46 -16.45 -2.40
N SER A 7 6.74 -16.10 -2.53
CA SER A 7 7.69 -16.18 -1.41
C SER A 7 8.17 -14.82 -0.87
N LYS A 8 7.67 -13.69 -1.38
CA LYS A 8 8.13 -12.39 -0.89
C LYS A 8 7.35 -11.97 0.35
N LYS A 9 8.07 -11.84 1.45
CA LYS A 9 7.58 -11.40 2.76
C LYS A 9 7.82 -9.90 2.92
N MET A 10 6.79 -9.16 3.22
CA MET A 10 6.83 -7.71 3.35
C MET A 10 6.37 -7.25 4.72
N HIS A 11 7.05 -6.28 5.30
CA HIS A 11 6.68 -5.71 6.59
C HIS A 11 6.41 -4.21 6.47
N PHE A 12 5.29 -3.77 7.03
CA PHE A 12 4.84 -2.38 7.02
C PHE A 12 4.98 -1.76 8.41
N ILE A 13 5.69 -0.65 8.54
CA ILE A 13 5.74 0.13 9.78
C ILE A 13 4.67 1.22 9.71
N GLY A 14 3.66 1.15 10.60
CA GLY A 14 2.48 2.00 10.55
C GLY A 14 1.45 1.52 9.52
N ILE A 15 1.16 0.22 9.51
CA ILE A 15 0.34 -0.45 8.47
C ILE A 15 -1.10 0.09 8.39
N GLY A 16 -1.66 0.58 9.51
CA GLY A 16 -3.01 1.16 9.57
C GLY A 16 -3.11 2.59 9.05
N GLY A 17 -1.97 3.23 8.71
CA GLY A 17 -1.94 4.59 8.19
C GLY A 17 -2.60 4.74 6.83
N ALA A 18 -3.14 5.94 6.55
CA ALA A 18 -3.71 6.28 5.26
C ALA A 18 -2.70 6.06 4.13
N GLY A 19 -3.08 5.36 3.08
CA GLY A 19 -2.20 4.98 1.97
C GLY A 19 -1.30 3.77 2.24
N MET A 20 -0.98 3.43 3.50
CA MET A 20 -0.26 2.20 3.84
C MET A 20 -1.19 0.98 3.76
N CYS A 21 -2.35 1.08 4.40
CA CYS A 21 -3.33 -0.01 4.46
C CYS A 21 -3.81 -0.44 3.07
N GLY A 22 -4.00 0.50 2.16
CA GLY A 22 -4.42 0.19 0.80
C GLY A 22 -3.37 -0.59 0.01
N ILE A 23 -2.10 -0.21 0.12
CA ILE A 23 -0.99 -0.94 -0.51
C ILE A 23 -0.87 -2.34 0.10
N ALA A 24 -0.97 -2.46 1.43
CA ALA A 24 -0.95 -3.74 2.12
C ALA A 24 -2.07 -4.67 1.65
N GLU A 25 -3.31 -4.16 1.54
CA GLU A 25 -4.47 -4.92 1.06
C GLU A 25 -4.29 -5.42 -0.38
N ILE A 26 -3.75 -4.60 -1.28
CA ILE A 26 -3.44 -4.99 -2.65
C ILE A 26 -2.39 -6.12 -2.67
N LEU A 27 -1.33 -5.99 -1.88
CA LEU A 27 -0.27 -7.01 -1.81
C LEU A 27 -0.77 -8.34 -1.26
N ILE A 28 -1.64 -8.32 -0.22
CA ILE A 28 -2.29 -9.53 0.30
C ILE A 28 -3.09 -10.22 -0.80
N ASN A 29 -3.91 -9.46 -1.54
CA ASN A 29 -4.74 -10.00 -2.62
C ASN A 29 -3.90 -10.52 -3.81
N LEU A 30 -2.70 -9.99 -4.01
CA LEU A 30 -1.72 -10.49 -4.97
C LEU A 30 -0.97 -11.74 -4.47
N GLY A 31 -1.24 -12.21 -3.25
CA GLY A 31 -0.67 -13.42 -2.66
C GLY A 31 0.70 -13.24 -2.01
N TYR A 32 1.09 -12.00 -1.65
CA TYR A 32 2.29 -11.75 -0.85
C TYR A 32 2.02 -12.02 0.63
N GLU A 33 3.05 -12.48 1.35
CA GLU A 33 3.00 -12.57 2.81
C GLU A 33 3.21 -11.16 3.40
N VAL A 34 2.15 -10.58 3.93
CA VAL A 34 2.18 -9.23 4.50
C VAL A 34 2.13 -9.29 6.01
N SER A 35 2.99 -8.53 6.65
CA SER A 35 2.94 -8.23 8.08
C SER A 35 3.05 -6.72 8.29
N GLY A 36 2.72 -6.26 9.47
CA GLY A 36 2.97 -4.87 9.81
C GLY A 36 2.70 -4.56 11.26
N SER A 37 3.26 -3.45 11.70
CA SER A 37 3.09 -2.90 13.04
C SER A 37 2.27 -1.62 12.99
N ASP A 38 1.56 -1.34 14.08
CA ASP A 38 0.92 -0.05 14.32
C ASP A 38 0.93 0.27 15.82
N LEU A 39 0.84 1.56 16.18
CA LEU A 39 0.87 2.00 17.59
C LEU A 39 -0.33 1.48 18.40
N LYS A 40 -1.48 1.30 17.73
CA LYS A 40 -2.72 0.84 18.36
C LYS A 40 -3.57 0.00 17.43
N GLU A 41 -4.39 -0.82 18.01
CA GLU A 41 -5.41 -1.56 17.27
C GLU A 41 -6.48 -0.59 16.71
N SER A 42 -6.96 -0.85 15.51
CA SER A 42 -7.99 -0.09 14.82
C SER A 42 -8.82 -1.01 13.93
N ASP A 43 -9.96 -0.52 13.44
CA ASP A 43 -10.77 -1.29 12.48
C ASP A 43 -10.00 -1.62 11.20
N VAL A 44 -9.05 -0.75 10.82
CA VAL A 44 -8.17 -0.97 9.67
C VAL A 44 -7.24 -2.15 9.93
N THR A 45 -6.55 -2.18 11.08
CA THR A 45 -5.64 -3.28 11.41
C THR A 45 -6.38 -4.60 11.59
N LYS A 46 -7.59 -4.59 12.16
CA LYS A 46 -8.46 -5.78 12.26
C LYS A 46 -8.86 -6.30 10.88
N ARG A 47 -9.25 -5.41 9.97
CA ARG A 47 -9.59 -5.78 8.59
C ARG A 47 -8.41 -6.40 7.86
N LEU A 48 -7.22 -5.82 7.98
CA LEU A 48 -6.01 -6.36 7.38
C LEU A 48 -5.63 -7.72 7.97
N ALA A 49 -5.79 -7.91 9.28
CA ALA A 49 -5.60 -9.21 9.93
C ALA A 49 -6.58 -10.26 9.39
N ALA A 50 -7.85 -9.90 9.25
CA ALA A 50 -8.88 -10.78 8.66
C ALA A 50 -8.58 -11.11 7.18
N ALA A 51 -7.92 -10.21 6.46
CA ALA A 51 -7.46 -10.44 5.08
C ALA A 51 -6.18 -11.30 4.99
N GLY A 52 -5.54 -11.64 6.12
CA GLY A 52 -4.38 -12.52 6.18
C GLY A 52 -3.05 -11.84 6.54
N ALA A 53 -3.05 -10.55 6.89
CA ALA A 53 -1.85 -9.89 7.39
C ALA A 53 -1.53 -10.29 8.84
N LYS A 54 -0.23 -10.45 9.14
CA LYS A 54 0.22 -10.58 10.52
C LYS A 54 0.42 -9.21 11.15
N ILE A 55 -0.42 -8.85 12.13
CA ILE A 55 -0.41 -7.53 12.76
C ILE A 55 0.30 -7.58 14.12
N PHE A 56 1.13 -6.57 14.37
CA PHE A 56 1.80 -6.34 15.65
C PHE A 56 1.33 -4.99 16.22
N ILE A 57 1.01 -4.95 17.50
CA ILE A 57 0.69 -3.70 18.19
C ILE A 57 1.92 -3.21 18.95
N GLY A 58 2.30 -1.97 18.67
CA GLY A 58 3.57 -1.39 19.11
C GLY A 58 4.72 -1.66 18.15
N HIS A 59 5.73 -0.81 18.20
CA HIS A 59 6.95 -0.95 17.41
C HIS A 59 8.05 -1.59 18.26
N ALA A 60 8.54 -2.75 17.86
CA ALA A 60 9.59 -3.48 18.57
C ALA A 60 10.57 -4.13 17.58
N PRO A 61 11.85 -4.26 17.93
CA PRO A 61 12.83 -4.97 17.07
C PRO A 61 12.42 -6.40 16.76
N SER A 62 11.72 -7.05 17.71
CA SER A 62 11.21 -8.43 17.58
C SER A 62 10.15 -8.60 16.49
N ASN A 63 9.54 -7.51 16.01
CA ASN A 63 8.58 -7.56 14.91
C ASN A 63 9.29 -7.80 13.57
N ILE A 64 10.59 -7.51 13.49
CA ILE A 64 11.39 -7.72 12.28
C ILE A 64 11.88 -9.16 12.22
N ALA A 65 11.34 -9.90 11.28
CA ALA A 65 11.73 -11.28 10.97
C ALA A 65 12.51 -11.35 9.65
N ASP A 66 12.47 -12.47 8.99
CA ASP A 66 13.08 -12.69 7.67
C ASP A 66 12.19 -12.11 6.56
N TYR A 67 12.18 -10.79 6.46
CA TYR A 67 11.45 -10.04 5.42
C TYR A 67 12.35 -9.69 4.25
N ASN A 68 11.77 -9.65 3.04
CA ASN A 68 12.48 -9.22 1.83
C ASN A 68 12.56 -7.70 1.74
N VAL A 69 11.60 -6.98 2.32
CA VAL A 69 11.54 -5.52 2.31
C VAL A 69 10.69 -5.01 3.47
N VAL A 70 11.08 -3.87 4.01
CA VAL A 70 10.30 -3.09 4.99
C VAL A 70 9.76 -1.83 4.30
N ILE A 71 8.47 -1.57 4.44
CA ILE A 71 7.79 -0.41 3.86
C ILE A 71 7.48 0.60 4.95
N THR A 72 7.81 1.86 4.70
CA THR A 72 7.63 2.96 5.64
C THR A 72 6.85 4.12 4.99
N SER A 73 6.41 5.06 5.83
CA SER A 73 5.82 6.34 5.41
C SER A 73 6.57 7.51 6.04
N THR A 74 6.25 8.73 5.61
CA THR A 74 6.81 9.97 6.19
C THR A 74 6.52 10.14 7.68
N ALA A 75 5.50 9.47 8.22
CA ALA A 75 5.17 9.49 9.64
C ALA A 75 6.14 8.66 10.51
N VAL A 76 6.92 7.78 9.91
CA VAL A 76 7.87 6.92 10.63
C VAL A 76 9.20 7.65 10.83
N ASN A 77 9.64 7.74 12.09
CA ASN A 77 10.95 8.32 12.36
C ASN A 77 12.05 7.32 11.96
N MET A 78 12.77 7.66 10.90
CA MET A 78 13.80 6.80 10.30
C MET A 78 15.08 6.66 11.15
N VAL A 79 15.23 7.48 12.22
CA VAL A 79 16.41 7.46 13.09
C VAL A 79 16.13 6.68 14.38
N SER A 80 14.95 6.88 14.99
CA SER A 80 14.64 6.36 16.32
C SER A 80 13.66 5.18 16.36
N ASN A 81 12.99 4.86 15.26
CA ASN A 81 12.06 3.73 15.25
C ASN A 81 12.82 2.39 15.40
N PRO A 82 12.47 1.55 16.39
CA PRO A 82 13.21 0.33 16.70
C PRO A 82 13.18 -0.70 15.57
N GLU A 83 12.11 -0.74 14.78
CA GLU A 83 12.00 -1.66 13.64
C GLU A 83 12.87 -1.20 12.47
N VAL A 84 12.98 0.12 12.24
CA VAL A 84 13.88 0.69 11.24
C VAL A 84 15.33 0.38 11.60
N ILE A 85 15.72 0.54 12.87
CA ILE A 85 17.06 0.23 13.36
C ILE A 85 17.37 -1.25 13.14
N GLU A 86 16.45 -2.13 13.53
CA GLU A 86 16.61 -3.58 13.40
C GLU A 86 16.67 -4.01 11.92
N ALA A 87 15.81 -3.47 11.05
CA ALA A 87 15.83 -3.78 9.63
C ALA A 87 17.18 -3.38 8.98
N ARG A 88 17.75 -2.23 9.38
CA ARG A 88 19.07 -1.79 8.93
C ARG A 88 20.18 -2.73 9.43
N SER A 89 20.13 -3.14 10.69
CA SER A 89 21.13 -4.06 11.27
C SER A 89 21.16 -5.39 10.52
N ARG A 90 19.99 -5.86 10.06
CA ARG A 90 19.84 -7.09 9.27
C ARG A 90 20.04 -6.88 7.76
N ARG A 91 20.32 -5.65 7.31
CA ARG A 91 20.47 -5.28 5.89
C ARG A 91 19.22 -5.57 5.06
N ILE A 92 18.04 -5.50 5.68
CA ILE A 92 16.77 -5.61 4.97
C ILE A 92 16.50 -4.27 4.27
N PRO A 93 16.21 -4.24 2.97
CA PRO A 93 15.86 -3.02 2.26
C PRO A 93 14.67 -2.32 2.89
N ILE A 94 14.77 -1.00 3.04
CA ILE A 94 13.69 -0.15 3.54
C ILE A 94 13.32 0.81 2.43
N ILE A 95 12.06 0.77 2.00
CA ILE A 95 11.53 1.62 0.95
C ILE A 95 10.35 2.47 1.45
N HIS A 96 10.13 3.59 0.80
CA HIS A 96 8.97 4.43 1.08
C HIS A 96 7.71 3.85 0.41
N ARG A 97 6.53 4.10 1.02
CA ARG A 97 5.23 3.63 0.47
C ARG A 97 5.00 4.04 -0.99
N SER A 98 5.50 5.22 -1.39
CA SER A 98 5.39 5.70 -2.77
C SER A 98 6.21 4.87 -3.76
N GLU A 99 7.34 4.32 -3.33
CA GLU A 99 8.15 3.41 -4.15
C GLU A 99 7.42 2.08 -4.35
N MET A 100 6.81 1.56 -3.27
CA MET A 100 5.99 0.35 -3.38
C MET A 100 4.77 0.55 -4.28
N LEU A 101 4.11 1.72 -4.19
CA LEU A 101 3.02 2.08 -5.08
C LEU A 101 3.48 2.17 -6.54
N ALA A 102 4.65 2.76 -6.81
CA ALA A 102 5.22 2.82 -8.15
C ALA A 102 5.46 1.41 -8.73
N GLU A 103 5.95 0.48 -7.92
CA GLU A 103 6.11 -0.91 -8.34
C GLU A 103 4.76 -1.60 -8.65
N LEU A 104 3.72 -1.32 -7.87
CA LEU A 104 2.37 -1.83 -8.15
C LEU A 104 1.80 -1.27 -9.46
N ILE A 105 2.03 0.03 -9.73
CA ILE A 105 1.57 0.68 -10.97
C ILE A 105 2.26 0.06 -12.18
N ARG A 106 3.54 -0.27 -12.11
CA ARG A 106 4.30 -0.92 -13.20
C ARG A 106 3.77 -2.31 -13.58
N LEU A 107 2.98 -2.94 -12.71
CA LEU A 107 2.39 -4.25 -12.98
C LEU A 107 1.09 -4.17 -13.77
N LYS A 108 0.53 -2.96 -13.96
CA LYS A 108 -0.77 -2.71 -14.58
C LYS A 108 -0.71 -1.44 -15.45
N HIS A 109 -1.76 -1.19 -16.21
CA HIS A 109 -1.93 0.09 -16.91
C HIS A 109 -2.34 1.18 -15.92
N GLY A 110 -1.44 2.11 -15.64
CA GLY A 110 -1.60 3.14 -14.63
C GLY A 110 -2.40 4.35 -15.14
N ILE A 111 -3.50 4.69 -14.47
CA ILE A 111 -4.28 5.90 -14.70
C ILE A 111 -4.15 6.79 -13.48
N GLY A 112 -3.33 7.84 -13.59
CA GLY A 112 -3.07 8.81 -12.53
C GLY A 112 -3.99 10.02 -12.63
N VAL A 113 -4.63 10.39 -11.52
CA VAL A 113 -5.43 11.62 -11.43
C VAL A 113 -4.64 12.66 -10.66
N ALA A 114 -4.19 13.70 -11.35
CA ALA A 114 -3.48 14.85 -10.80
C ALA A 114 -4.39 16.09 -10.71
N GLY A 115 -4.00 17.07 -9.92
CA GLY A 115 -4.70 18.35 -9.80
C GLY A 115 -4.75 18.88 -8.37
N THR A 116 -4.88 20.18 -8.20
CA THR A 116 -4.94 20.84 -6.89
C THR A 116 -6.19 20.48 -6.09
N HIS A 117 -7.32 20.31 -6.79
CA HIS A 117 -8.62 19.94 -6.19
C HIS A 117 -9.32 18.85 -7.01
N GLY A 118 -10.23 18.11 -6.36
CA GLY A 118 -11.07 17.11 -7.03
C GLY A 118 -10.39 15.77 -7.35
N LYS A 119 -9.12 15.55 -6.98
CA LYS A 119 -8.42 14.28 -7.24
C LYS A 119 -9.24 13.09 -6.74
N THR A 120 -9.59 13.09 -5.46
CA THR A 120 -10.34 11.99 -4.82
C THR A 120 -11.70 11.74 -5.47
N THR A 121 -12.41 12.78 -5.84
CA THR A 121 -13.72 12.66 -6.51
C THR A 121 -13.54 12.06 -7.90
N THR A 122 -12.62 12.59 -8.69
CA THR A 122 -12.39 12.14 -10.07
C THR A 122 -11.87 10.71 -10.11
N SER A 123 -10.90 10.36 -9.26
CA SER A 123 -10.36 9.00 -9.18
C SER A 123 -11.41 8.00 -8.70
N SER A 124 -12.26 8.40 -7.74
CA SER A 124 -13.37 7.56 -7.27
C SER A 124 -14.40 7.30 -8.36
N MET A 125 -14.80 8.33 -9.10
CA MET A 125 -15.73 8.22 -10.22
C MET A 125 -15.15 7.34 -11.33
N LEU A 126 -13.89 7.54 -11.69
CA LEU A 126 -13.21 6.74 -12.71
C LEU A 126 -13.10 5.27 -12.32
N ALA A 127 -12.66 4.99 -11.08
CA ALA A 127 -12.56 3.62 -10.57
C ALA A 127 -13.93 2.93 -10.55
N HIS A 128 -14.99 3.65 -10.16
CA HIS A 128 -16.35 3.13 -10.16
C HIS A 128 -16.86 2.89 -11.59
N LEU A 129 -16.59 3.80 -12.52
CA LEU A 129 -16.99 3.65 -13.93
C LEU A 129 -16.34 2.40 -14.54
N LEU A 130 -15.03 2.26 -14.40
CA LEU A 130 -14.29 1.08 -14.91
C LEU A 130 -14.82 -0.22 -14.29
N TRP A 131 -15.12 -0.18 -12.98
CA TRP A 131 -15.73 -1.34 -12.31
C TRP A 131 -17.13 -1.67 -12.85
N SER A 132 -17.98 -0.66 -13.07
CA SER A 132 -19.32 -0.84 -13.64
C SER A 132 -19.31 -1.36 -15.08
N CYS A 133 -18.22 -1.09 -15.83
CA CYS A 133 -17.97 -1.63 -17.15
C CYS A 133 -17.37 -3.06 -17.13
N GLY A 134 -17.25 -3.69 -15.97
CA GLY A 134 -16.70 -5.04 -15.84
C GLY A 134 -15.17 -5.14 -15.92
N MET A 135 -14.45 -4.00 -15.97
CA MET A 135 -12.99 -3.97 -16.09
C MET A 135 -12.25 -4.29 -14.79
N ASN A 136 -12.95 -4.38 -13.65
CA ASN A 136 -12.43 -4.73 -12.32
C ASN A 136 -11.05 -4.11 -11.98
N PRO A 137 -10.92 -2.76 -11.99
CA PRO A 137 -9.64 -2.10 -11.79
C PRO A 137 -9.13 -2.24 -10.36
N THR A 138 -7.81 -2.20 -10.19
CA THR A 138 -7.19 -1.87 -8.90
C THR A 138 -7.34 -0.37 -8.66
N SER A 139 -7.56 0.07 -7.43
CA SER A 139 -7.65 1.50 -7.10
C SER A 139 -6.91 1.83 -5.81
N VAL A 140 -6.18 2.95 -5.80
CA VAL A 140 -5.51 3.52 -4.63
C VAL A 140 -5.87 5.00 -4.57
N ILE A 141 -6.81 5.35 -3.68
CA ILE A 141 -7.43 6.67 -3.61
C ILE A 141 -7.19 7.24 -2.21
N GLY A 142 -6.90 8.54 -2.10
CA GLY A 142 -6.56 9.18 -0.83
C GLY A 142 -7.70 9.20 0.19
N GLY A 143 -8.95 9.15 -0.27
CA GLY A 143 -10.15 9.13 0.56
C GLY A 143 -10.90 7.80 0.50
N LYS A 144 -11.77 7.57 1.49
CA LYS A 144 -12.65 6.40 1.49
C LYS A 144 -13.68 6.51 0.36
N VAL A 145 -13.66 5.58 -0.58
CA VAL A 145 -14.68 5.48 -1.62
C VAL A 145 -15.90 4.79 -1.05
N LEU A 146 -17.01 5.53 -0.94
CA LEU A 146 -18.24 5.04 -0.27
C LEU A 146 -18.73 3.73 -0.88
N ASN A 147 -18.72 3.61 -2.20
CA ASN A 147 -19.19 2.41 -2.92
C ASN A 147 -18.32 1.18 -2.71
N PHE A 148 -17.07 1.35 -2.32
CA PHE A 148 -16.13 0.25 -2.05
C PHE A 148 -15.86 0.04 -0.55
N GLY A 149 -16.28 0.99 0.31
CA GLY A 149 -16.05 0.93 1.75
C GLY A 149 -14.59 1.09 2.19
N THR A 150 -13.67 1.28 1.24
CA THR A 150 -12.22 1.35 1.46
C THR A 150 -11.60 2.44 0.58
N ASN A 151 -10.39 2.85 0.90
CA ASN A 151 -9.58 3.78 0.10
C ASN A 151 -8.70 3.07 -0.93
N ALA A 152 -8.61 1.76 -0.88
CA ALA A 152 -7.91 0.96 -1.88
C ALA A 152 -8.62 -0.36 -2.08
N ARG A 153 -8.61 -0.83 -3.31
CA ARG A 153 -9.19 -2.09 -3.72
C ARG A 153 -8.27 -2.76 -4.73
N ALA A 154 -7.94 -4.02 -4.49
CA ALA A 154 -7.32 -4.85 -5.50
C ALA A 154 -8.38 -5.35 -6.48
N GLY A 155 -8.18 -5.10 -7.75
CA GLY A 155 -8.96 -5.65 -8.84
C GLY A 155 -8.10 -6.61 -9.67
N GLU A 156 -8.73 -7.57 -10.31
CA GLU A 156 -8.06 -8.54 -11.20
C GLU A 156 -7.79 -7.99 -12.60
N GLY A 157 -8.42 -6.85 -12.94
CA GLY A 157 -8.29 -6.21 -14.24
C GLY A 157 -6.91 -5.58 -14.49
N GLU A 158 -6.67 -5.18 -15.72
CA GLU A 158 -5.39 -4.65 -16.17
C GLU A 158 -5.09 -3.22 -15.72
N TYR A 159 -6.10 -2.49 -15.22
CA TYR A 159 -5.97 -1.08 -14.86
C TYR A 159 -5.74 -0.88 -13.37
N ILE A 160 -4.94 0.14 -13.04
CA ILE A 160 -4.82 0.70 -11.71
C ILE A 160 -5.11 2.20 -11.74
N VAL A 161 -6.10 2.65 -10.96
CA VAL A 161 -6.45 4.07 -10.78
C VAL A 161 -5.84 4.56 -9.47
N PHE A 162 -5.10 5.66 -9.53
CA PHE A 162 -4.44 6.23 -8.36
C PHE A 162 -4.46 7.76 -8.37
N GLU A 163 -4.32 8.35 -7.18
CA GLU A 163 -4.11 9.78 -7.04
C GLU A 163 -2.62 10.10 -7.12
N ALA A 164 -2.26 11.01 -8.02
CA ALA A 164 -0.94 11.59 -8.09
C ALA A 164 -0.89 12.83 -7.18
N ASP A 165 -0.40 12.66 -5.95
CA ASP A 165 -0.30 13.75 -4.99
C ASP A 165 1.03 14.50 -5.17
N GLU A 166 0.94 15.84 -5.27
CA GLU A 166 2.08 16.72 -5.44
C GLU A 166 2.79 17.01 -4.10
N SER A 167 2.08 16.85 -2.97
CA SER A 167 2.52 17.31 -1.65
C SER A 167 3.75 16.59 -1.11
N ASP A 168 3.98 15.35 -1.51
CA ASP A 168 5.12 14.53 -1.07
C ASP A 168 6.11 14.20 -2.20
N GLY A 169 5.91 14.78 -3.39
CA GLY A 169 6.73 14.50 -4.58
C GLY A 169 6.64 13.06 -5.09
N SER A 170 5.70 12.28 -4.57
CA SER A 170 5.55 10.86 -4.92
C SER A 170 5.19 10.68 -6.40
N PHE A 171 4.46 11.64 -6.98
CA PHE A 171 4.04 11.60 -8.38
C PHE A 171 5.22 11.51 -9.37
N LEU A 172 6.40 12.06 -9.02
CA LEU A 172 7.61 12.00 -9.85
C LEU A 172 8.13 10.55 -10.01
N LYS A 173 7.75 9.65 -9.12
CA LYS A 173 8.12 8.23 -9.15
C LYS A 173 7.08 7.38 -9.91
N LEU A 174 5.91 7.96 -10.19
CA LEU A 174 4.79 7.28 -10.83
C LEU A 174 4.89 7.51 -12.34
N LEU A 175 5.06 6.44 -13.10
CA LEU A 175 5.10 6.47 -14.57
C LEU A 175 3.76 5.92 -15.07
N PRO A 176 2.74 6.78 -15.31
CA PRO A 176 1.52 6.33 -15.99
C PRO A 176 1.86 5.91 -17.42
N THR A 177 1.20 4.89 -17.90
CA THR A 177 1.32 4.40 -19.29
C THR A 177 0.41 5.17 -20.21
#